data_c713c5469a41dc95593251c34630416a
#
_entry.id   c713c5469a41dc95593251c34630416a
#
_cell.length_a   1.000
_cell.length_b   1.000
_cell.length_c   1.000
_cell.angle_alpha   90.00
_cell.angle_beta   90.00
_cell.angle_gamma   90.00
#
_symmetry.space_group_name_H-M   'P 1'
#
loop_
_entity.id
_entity.type
_entity.pdbx_description
1 polymer ?
#
loop_
_entity_poly.entity_id
_entity_poly.type
_entity_poly.pdbx_seq_one_letter_code
_entity_poly.pdbx_strand_id
1 'polypeptide(L)'
;MLFNSYIFIFVFLPLTLGGYYGLHRLGSPVLAKIELILMSFWFYGYFNPSYLWIMCSSILVNYVLSQLLQKQWETSGKKLQMLKNGLLCVGLFFNLGLIFYFKYYDFFVENLNKVFSADFQLRHVVLPLGISFFTFQQISYMVDSWRGETKEYNFVDYALFVTFFPQLIAGPIVLHNEILPQFEDKKNWKLQWDNLAHGAYIFAAGLVKKVVIADTLSRAVAWGYGHLGQDLTSAEAIITMLAYTFQIYFDFSGYCDMATGLGYLFNIHIPMNFNSPY
;
A
#
# COMPACT_ATOMS: atom_id res chain seq x y z
N MET A 1 -5.92 7.65 -7.19
CA MET A 1 -5.74 7.60 -8.67
C MET A 1 -5.48 6.16 -9.08
N LEU A 2 -5.86 5.73 -10.29
CA LEU A 2 -5.54 4.36 -10.77
C LEU A 2 -4.33 4.40 -11.69
N PHE A 3 -3.47 3.37 -11.63
CA PHE A 3 -2.27 3.29 -12.48
C PHE A 3 -2.57 3.19 -13.97
N ASN A 4 -3.72 2.60 -14.35
CA ASN A 4 -4.18 2.50 -15.73
C ASN A 4 -4.92 3.74 -16.25
N SER A 5 -5.02 4.82 -15.48
CA SER A 5 -5.69 6.04 -15.90
C SER A 5 -4.77 6.93 -16.75
N TYR A 6 -5.33 7.58 -17.78
CA TYR A 6 -4.59 8.51 -18.64
C TYR A 6 -3.93 9.64 -17.86
N ILE A 7 -4.62 10.18 -16.84
CA ILE A 7 -4.06 11.24 -15.99
C ILE A 7 -2.85 10.77 -15.20
N PHE A 8 -2.83 9.49 -14.77
CA PHE A 8 -1.67 8.91 -14.11
C PHE A 8 -0.49 8.80 -15.07
N ILE A 9 -0.69 8.18 -16.23
CA ILE A 9 0.38 7.85 -17.18
C ILE A 9 0.98 9.11 -17.83
N PHE A 10 0.12 10.05 -18.25
CA PHE A 10 0.57 11.19 -19.08
C PHE A 10 0.81 12.49 -18.28
N VAL A 11 0.31 12.59 -17.05
CA VAL A 11 0.45 13.81 -16.24
C VAL A 11 1.20 13.51 -14.96
N PHE A 12 0.64 12.66 -14.11
CA PHE A 12 1.18 12.39 -12.78
C PHE A 12 2.59 11.78 -12.84
N LEU A 13 2.77 10.69 -13.56
CA LEU A 13 4.04 9.96 -13.63
C LEU A 13 5.18 10.79 -14.23
N PRO A 14 5.02 11.51 -15.37
CA PRO A 14 6.06 12.38 -15.91
C PRO A 14 6.42 13.54 -14.97
N LEU A 15 5.44 14.16 -14.31
CA LEU A 15 5.69 15.23 -13.33
C LEU A 15 6.50 14.71 -12.13
N THR A 16 6.11 13.56 -11.57
CA THR A 16 6.81 12.95 -10.44
C THR A 16 8.24 12.54 -10.81
N LEU A 17 8.43 11.89 -11.96
CA LEU A 17 9.78 11.52 -12.43
C LEU A 17 10.65 12.76 -12.68
N GLY A 18 10.09 13.79 -13.33
CA GLY A 18 10.77 15.04 -13.59
C GLY A 18 11.15 15.79 -12.32
N GLY A 19 10.25 15.84 -11.34
CA GLY A 19 10.50 16.43 -10.02
C GLY A 19 11.57 15.67 -9.25
N TYR A 20 11.42 14.36 -9.13
CA TYR A 20 12.37 13.51 -8.40
C TYR A 20 13.80 13.60 -8.92
N TYR A 21 14.01 13.33 -10.22
CA TYR A 21 15.36 13.39 -10.81
C TYR A 21 15.88 14.83 -10.96
N GLY A 22 14.98 15.79 -11.20
CA GLY A 22 15.35 17.21 -11.26
C GLY A 22 15.90 17.71 -9.93
N LEU A 23 15.24 17.41 -8.81
CA LEU A 23 15.69 17.79 -7.48
C LEU A 23 17.00 17.07 -7.06
N HIS A 24 17.16 15.80 -7.43
CA HIS A 24 18.43 15.10 -7.23
C HIS A 24 19.58 15.74 -8.02
N ARG A 25 19.31 16.16 -9.27
CA ARG A 25 20.30 16.86 -10.11
C ARG A 25 20.70 18.23 -9.52
N LEU A 26 19.78 18.90 -8.82
CA LEU A 26 20.04 20.14 -8.09
C LEU A 26 20.75 19.93 -6.73
N GLY A 27 21.11 18.68 -6.40
CA GLY A 27 21.83 18.35 -5.17
C GLY A 27 20.98 18.35 -3.90
N SER A 28 19.65 18.24 -4.02
CA SER A 28 18.71 18.32 -2.90
C SER A 28 17.95 17.00 -2.67
N PRO A 29 18.62 15.94 -2.15
CA PRO A 29 17.98 14.62 -2.00
C PRO A 29 16.81 14.61 -1.02
N VAL A 30 16.84 15.45 0.00
CA VAL A 30 15.73 15.57 0.97
C VAL A 30 14.50 16.16 0.28
N LEU A 31 14.67 17.17 -0.59
CA LEU A 31 13.55 17.75 -1.35
C LEU A 31 12.97 16.74 -2.34
N ALA A 32 13.79 15.88 -2.94
CA ALA A 32 13.31 14.81 -3.81
C ALA A 32 12.43 13.79 -3.04
N LYS A 33 12.81 13.44 -1.81
CA LYS A 33 11.99 12.59 -0.94
C LYS A 33 10.67 13.28 -0.55
N ILE A 34 10.72 14.57 -0.22
CA ILE A 34 9.53 15.36 0.10
C ILE A 34 8.60 15.46 -1.11
N GLU A 35 9.15 15.69 -2.30
CA GLU A 35 8.38 15.70 -3.54
C GLU A 35 7.64 14.38 -3.75
N LEU A 36 8.32 13.24 -3.61
CA LEU A 36 7.67 11.93 -3.70
C LEU A 36 6.55 11.74 -2.67
N ILE A 37 6.72 12.23 -1.43
CA ILE A 37 5.67 12.19 -0.40
C ILE A 37 4.46 13.03 -0.83
N LEU A 38 4.70 14.25 -1.31
CA LEU A 38 3.63 15.15 -1.76
C LEU A 38 2.87 14.57 -2.95
N MET A 39 3.60 14.01 -3.92
CA MET A 39 2.99 13.33 -5.07
C MET A 39 2.22 12.08 -4.63
N SER A 40 2.73 11.32 -3.67
CA SER A 40 2.02 10.17 -3.09
C SER A 40 0.74 10.59 -2.37
N PHE A 41 0.75 11.71 -1.66
CA PHE A 41 -0.46 12.29 -1.08
C PHE A 41 -1.47 12.73 -2.14
N TRP A 42 -1.01 13.36 -3.24
CA TRP A 42 -1.89 13.68 -4.36
C TRP A 42 -2.48 12.41 -4.97
N PHE A 43 -1.66 11.38 -5.20
CA PHE A 43 -2.12 10.08 -5.70
C PHE A 43 -3.21 9.46 -4.82
N TYR A 44 -2.98 9.44 -3.51
CA TYR A 44 -3.87 8.83 -2.52
C TYR A 44 -5.16 9.64 -2.32
N GLY A 45 -5.03 10.94 -2.16
CA GLY A 45 -6.16 11.86 -1.93
C GLY A 45 -6.99 12.18 -3.18
N TYR A 46 -6.59 11.69 -4.36
CA TYR A 46 -7.25 12.01 -5.63
C TYR A 46 -8.74 11.67 -5.65
N PHE A 47 -9.15 10.57 -5.05
CA PHE A 47 -10.55 10.17 -4.98
C PHE A 47 -11.27 10.74 -3.77
N ASN A 48 -10.60 10.81 -2.63
CA ASN A 48 -11.18 11.35 -1.40
C ASN A 48 -10.08 11.98 -0.52
N PRO A 49 -9.99 13.31 -0.49
CA PRO A 49 -9.01 14.02 0.34
C PRO A 49 -9.13 13.75 1.84
N SER A 50 -10.32 13.35 2.33
CA SER A 50 -10.51 13.04 3.76
C SER A 50 -9.66 11.87 4.24
N TYR A 51 -9.27 10.96 3.33
CA TYR A 51 -8.39 9.84 3.68
C TYR A 51 -6.98 10.28 4.05
N LEU A 52 -6.53 11.44 3.56
CA LEU A 52 -5.23 12.01 3.90
C LEU A 52 -5.10 12.27 5.40
N TRP A 53 -6.15 12.74 6.06
CA TRP A 53 -6.13 12.98 7.51
C TRP A 53 -5.93 11.69 8.30
N ILE A 54 -6.57 10.59 7.86
CA ILE A 54 -6.43 9.28 8.49
C ILE A 54 -4.99 8.78 8.33
N MET A 55 -4.46 8.86 7.11
CA MET A 55 -3.09 8.42 6.82
C MET A 55 -2.05 9.28 7.53
N CYS A 56 -2.16 10.61 7.49
CA CYS A 56 -1.23 11.51 8.16
C CYS A 56 -1.24 11.32 9.69
N SER A 57 -2.42 11.19 10.30
CA SER A 57 -2.52 10.93 11.74
C SER A 57 -1.94 9.57 12.11
N SER A 58 -2.17 8.53 11.29
CA SER A 58 -1.59 7.21 11.49
C SER A 58 -0.06 7.24 11.39
N ILE A 59 0.50 7.90 10.37
CA ILE A 59 1.95 8.08 10.21
C ILE A 59 2.56 8.78 11.43
N LEU A 60 1.95 9.86 11.88
CA LEU A 60 2.46 10.65 13.01
C LEU A 60 2.48 9.83 14.31
N VAL A 61 1.36 9.17 14.65
CA VAL A 61 1.24 8.36 15.86
C VAL A 61 2.25 7.21 15.85
N ASN A 62 2.32 6.45 14.75
CA ASN A 62 3.22 5.32 14.64
C ASN A 62 4.70 5.74 14.63
N TYR A 63 5.04 6.87 14.00
CA TYR A 63 6.40 7.41 14.05
C TYR A 63 6.81 7.76 15.48
N VAL A 64 5.96 8.50 16.21
CA VAL A 64 6.23 8.87 17.61
C VAL A 64 6.42 7.64 18.49
N LEU A 65 5.52 6.64 18.36
CA LEU A 65 5.63 5.39 19.13
C LEU A 65 6.92 4.62 18.78
N SER A 66 7.27 4.55 17.51
CA SER A 66 8.50 3.87 17.07
C SER A 66 9.75 4.60 17.57
N GLN A 67 9.78 5.92 17.56
CA GLN A 67 10.88 6.70 18.15
C GLN A 67 11.00 6.47 19.65
N LEU A 68 9.87 6.40 20.37
CA LEU A 68 9.87 6.07 21.79
C LEU A 68 10.40 4.65 22.07
N LEU A 69 10.10 3.68 21.20
CA LEU A 69 10.61 2.30 21.30
C LEU A 69 12.12 2.20 21.07
N GLN A 70 12.65 3.02 20.14
CA GLN A 70 14.09 3.08 19.81
C GLN A 70 14.90 3.91 20.81
N LYS A 71 14.25 4.81 21.55
CA LYS A 71 14.92 5.71 22.48
C LYS A 71 15.77 4.94 23.49
N GLN A 72 16.98 5.41 23.72
CA GLN A 72 17.83 4.96 24.82
C GLN A 72 17.28 5.54 26.13
N TRP A 73 16.67 4.69 26.95
CA TRP A 73 16.17 5.07 28.25
C TRP A 73 17.25 4.88 29.31
N GLU A 74 17.34 5.77 30.29
CA GLU A 74 18.21 5.62 31.46
C GLU A 74 17.82 4.42 32.33
N THR A 75 16.58 3.96 32.21
CA THR A 75 16.06 2.78 32.90
C THR A 75 16.53 1.51 32.19
N SER A 76 16.98 0.50 32.96
CA SER A 76 17.47 -0.78 32.45
C SER A 76 16.70 -1.99 33.03
N GLY A 77 16.92 -3.16 32.48
CA GLY A 77 16.36 -4.42 32.95
C GLY A 77 14.87 -4.59 32.75
N LYS A 78 14.20 -5.31 33.67
CA LYS A 78 12.77 -5.67 33.57
C LYS A 78 11.82 -4.48 33.41
N LYS A 79 12.14 -3.34 34.03
CA LYS A 79 11.31 -2.13 33.98
C LYS A 79 11.32 -1.50 32.60
N LEU A 80 12.47 -1.46 31.92
CA LEU A 80 12.58 -1.01 30.54
C LEU A 80 11.79 -1.91 29.59
N GLN A 81 11.95 -3.24 29.75
CA GLN A 81 11.23 -4.20 28.90
C GLN A 81 9.71 -4.08 29.08
N MET A 82 9.23 -3.89 30.31
CA MET A 82 7.80 -3.66 30.57
C MET A 82 7.29 -2.38 29.89
N LEU A 83 8.07 -1.28 29.93
CA LEU A 83 7.72 -0.03 29.26
C LEU A 83 7.66 -0.22 27.74
N LYS A 84 8.66 -0.86 27.13
CA LYS A 84 8.69 -1.13 25.68
C LYS A 84 7.53 -2.04 25.25
N ASN A 85 7.22 -3.07 26.03
CA ASN A 85 6.07 -3.93 25.75
C ASN A 85 4.75 -3.14 25.86
N GLY A 86 4.61 -2.26 26.84
CA GLY A 86 3.45 -1.38 26.96
C GLY A 86 3.27 -0.45 25.75
N LEU A 87 4.35 0.19 25.29
CA LEU A 87 4.34 1.03 24.09
C LEU A 87 3.96 0.24 22.83
N LEU A 88 4.51 -0.97 22.68
CA LEU A 88 4.15 -1.85 21.56
C LEU A 88 2.66 -2.22 21.62
N CYS A 89 2.14 -2.63 22.79
CA CYS A 89 0.71 -2.94 22.96
C CYS A 89 -0.19 -1.75 22.59
N VAL A 90 0.16 -0.54 23.02
CA VAL A 90 -0.58 0.68 22.66
C VAL A 90 -0.58 0.90 21.15
N GLY A 91 0.57 0.74 20.50
CA GLY A 91 0.66 0.89 19.04
C GLY A 91 -0.10 -0.19 18.28
N LEU A 92 -0.03 -1.44 18.70
CA LEU A 92 -0.82 -2.53 18.12
C LEU A 92 -2.32 -2.28 18.28
N PHE A 93 -2.74 -1.87 19.48
CA PHE A 93 -4.14 -1.56 19.75
C PHE A 93 -4.65 -0.40 18.89
N PHE A 94 -3.84 0.66 18.71
CA PHE A 94 -4.17 1.78 17.84
C PHE A 94 -4.34 1.31 16.38
N ASN A 95 -3.38 0.57 15.85
CA ASN A 95 -3.39 0.11 14.45
C ASN A 95 -4.51 -0.90 14.17
N LEU A 96 -4.69 -1.89 15.05
CA LEU A 96 -5.78 -2.85 14.93
C LEU A 96 -7.13 -2.18 15.14
N GLY A 97 -7.22 -1.19 16.03
CA GLY A 97 -8.41 -0.38 16.24
C GLY A 97 -8.81 0.41 15.00
N LEU A 98 -7.85 0.98 14.26
CA LEU A 98 -8.11 1.63 12.97
C LEU A 98 -8.69 0.65 11.95
N ILE A 99 -8.07 -0.53 11.77
CA ILE A 99 -8.59 -1.56 10.86
C ILE A 99 -9.98 -2.01 11.30
N PHE A 100 -10.17 -2.27 12.59
CA PHE A 100 -11.47 -2.69 13.13
C PHE A 100 -12.55 -1.64 12.83
N TYR A 101 -12.29 -0.37 13.14
CA TYR A 101 -13.26 0.71 12.96
C TYR A 101 -13.65 0.93 11.51
N PHE A 102 -12.69 0.97 10.57
CA PHE A 102 -12.99 1.26 9.17
C PHE A 102 -13.43 0.06 8.36
N LYS A 103 -13.02 -1.16 8.74
CA LYS A 103 -13.26 -2.36 7.93
C LYS A 103 -14.26 -3.33 8.54
N TYR A 104 -14.26 -3.48 9.86
CA TYR A 104 -15.01 -4.55 10.53
C TYR A 104 -16.13 -4.06 11.45
N TYR A 105 -16.26 -2.75 11.70
CA TYR A 105 -17.26 -2.21 12.63
C TYR A 105 -18.68 -2.60 12.23
N ASP A 106 -19.10 -2.31 10.99
CA ASP A 106 -20.47 -2.57 10.54
C ASP A 106 -20.75 -4.08 10.48
N PHE A 107 -19.79 -4.89 10.02
CA PHE A 107 -19.89 -6.35 10.08
C PHE A 107 -20.09 -6.87 11.51
N PHE A 108 -19.35 -6.33 12.46
CA PHE A 108 -19.47 -6.73 13.88
C PHE A 108 -20.81 -6.32 14.46
N VAL A 109 -21.27 -5.09 14.20
CA VAL A 109 -22.56 -4.57 14.68
C VAL A 109 -23.73 -5.34 14.05
N GLU A 110 -23.68 -5.66 12.75
CA GLU A 110 -24.70 -6.51 12.11
C GLU A 110 -24.84 -7.88 12.79
N ASN A 111 -23.70 -8.53 13.11
CA ASN A 111 -23.73 -9.82 13.78
C ASN A 111 -24.26 -9.71 15.21
N LEU A 112 -23.89 -8.66 15.96
CA LEU A 112 -24.47 -8.40 17.28
C LEU A 112 -25.97 -8.19 17.22
N ASN A 113 -26.46 -7.40 16.28
CA ASN A 113 -27.88 -7.16 16.08
C ASN A 113 -28.63 -8.47 15.78
N LYS A 114 -28.04 -9.35 14.94
CA LYS A 114 -28.65 -10.66 14.63
C LYS A 114 -28.67 -11.60 15.83
N VAL A 115 -27.59 -11.67 16.62
CA VAL A 115 -27.47 -12.61 17.74
C VAL A 115 -28.29 -12.15 18.95
N PHE A 116 -28.26 -10.86 19.25
CA PHE A 116 -28.88 -10.33 20.49
C PHE A 116 -30.23 -9.63 20.22
N SER A 117 -30.74 -9.64 18.97
CA SER A 117 -31.94 -8.90 18.55
C SER A 117 -31.87 -7.43 18.98
N ALA A 118 -30.67 -6.85 18.92
CA ALA A 118 -30.39 -5.45 19.24
C ALA A 118 -30.58 -4.58 17.98
N ASP A 119 -30.69 -3.28 18.17
CA ASP A 119 -30.83 -2.29 17.09
C ASP A 119 -29.73 -1.24 17.17
N PHE A 120 -28.47 -1.69 17.16
CA PHE A 120 -27.33 -0.77 17.08
C PHE A 120 -27.20 -0.21 15.67
N GLN A 121 -26.98 1.10 15.57
CA GLN A 121 -26.87 1.78 14.29
C GLN A 121 -25.57 1.44 13.55
N LEU A 122 -25.70 1.06 12.28
CA LEU A 122 -24.58 0.94 11.34
C LEU A 122 -24.09 2.33 10.96
N ARG A 123 -22.76 2.50 10.86
CA ARG A 123 -22.15 3.80 10.54
C ARG A 123 -21.89 3.98 9.05
N HIS A 124 -21.89 2.91 8.27
CA HIS A 124 -21.58 2.89 6.84
C HIS A 124 -20.30 3.66 6.51
N VAL A 125 -19.24 3.44 7.33
CA VAL A 125 -17.97 4.13 7.19
C VAL A 125 -17.32 3.72 5.89
N VAL A 126 -16.99 4.69 5.04
CA VAL A 126 -16.30 4.43 3.79
C VAL A 126 -14.87 3.97 4.08
N LEU A 127 -14.52 2.78 3.59
CA LEU A 127 -13.21 2.16 3.83
C LEU A 127 -12.10 2.96 3.11
N PRO A 128 -11.11 3.50 3.83
CA PRO A 128 -9.95 4.14 3.20
C PRO A 128 -9.16 3.14 2.38
N LEU A 129 -8.84 3.52 1.15
CA LEU A 129 -8.11 2.67 0.23
C LEU A 129 -6.73 2.30 0.81
N GLY A 130 -6.36 1.03 0.76
CA GLY A 130 -5.05 0.57 1.25
C GLY A 130 -4.84 0.61 2.76
N ILE A 131 -5.87 0.90 3.60
CA ILE A 131 -5.72 1.01 5.06
C ILE A 131 -5.03 -0.22 5.68
N SER A 132 -5.34 -1.42 5.23
CA SER A 132 -4.72 -2.64 5.73
C SER A 132 -3.23 -2.69 5.37
N PHE A 133 -2.86 -2.29 4.14
CA PHE A 133 -1.48 -2.34 3.65
C PHE A 133 -0.58 -1.39 4.42
N PHE A 134 -0.91 -0.09 4.47
CA PHE A 134 -0.07 0.86 5.19
C PHE A 134 -0.07 0.62 6.70
N THR A 135 -1.16 0.08 7.27
CA THR A 135 -1.19 -0.28 8.69
C THR A 135 -0.27 -1.46 8.98
N PHE A 136 -0.27 -2.50 8.15
CA PHE A 136 0.65 -3.64 8.33
C PHE A 136 2.11 -3.24 8.17
N GLN A 137 2.44 -2.35 7.22
CA GLN A 137 3.79 -1.80 7.09
C GLN A 137 4.23 -1.05 8.36
N GLN A 138 3.34 -0.24 8.94
CA GLN A 138 3.63 0.49 10.17
C GLN A 138 3.75 -0.43 11.39
N ILE A 139 2.93 -1.49 11.48
CA ILE A 139 3.06 -2.52 12.53
C ILE A 139 4.41 -3.23 12.39
N SER A 140 4.80 -3.64 11.17
CA SER A 140 6.11 -4.27 10.93
C SER A 140 7.26 -3.38 11.41
N TYR A 141 7.28 -2.11 10.99
CA TYR A 141 8.29 -1.15 11.42
C TYR A 141 8.32 -0.97 12.95
N MET A 142 7.15 -0.93 13.59
CA MET A 142 7.04 -0.81 15.06
C MET A 142 7.58 -2.05 15.78
N VAL A 143 7.28 -3.25 15.28
CA VAL A 143 7.80 -4.50 15.84
C VAL A 143 9.31 -4.57 15.70
N ASP A 144 9.85 -4.19 14.53
CA ASP A 144 11.29 -4.16 14.31
C ASP A 144 11.98 -3.10 15.20
N SER A 145 11.31 -1.95 15.44
CA SER A 145 11.77 -0.94 16.40
C SER A 145 11.80 -1.47 17.84
N TRP A 146 10.80 -2.26 18.23
CA TRP A 146 10.76 -2.91 19.53
C TRP A 146 11.87 -3.96 19.71
N ARG A 147 12.19 -4.71 18.63
CA ARG A 147 13.29 -5.69 18.61
C ARG A 147 14.67 -5.02 18.59
N GLY A 148 14.76 -3.74 18.24
CA GLY A 148 16.03 -3.02 18.04
C GLY A 148 16.69 -3.32 16.70
N GLU A 149 15.93 -3.79 15.73
CA GLU A 149 16.39 -4.16 14.37
C GLU A 149 16.30 -3.00 13.37
N THR A 150 15.72 -1.87 13.77
CA THR A 150 15.59 -0.66 12.93
C THR A 150 16.77 0.28 13.14
N LYS A 151 17.19 0.95 12.04
CA LYS A 151 18.01 2.16 12.14
C LYS A 151 17.16 3.35 12.59
N GLU A 152 17.79 4.36 13.15
CA GLU A 152 17.14 5.64 13.45
C GLU A 152 16.87 6.39 12.13
N TYR A 153 15.69 6.20 11.56
CA TYR A 153 15.24 6.96 10.41
C TYR A 153 14.57 8.26 10.84
N ASN A 154 14.80 9.32 10.08
CA ASN A 154 14.09 10.58 10.31
C ASN A 154 12.63 10.50 9.85
N PHE A 155 11.84 11.53 10.18
CA PHE A 155 10.41 11.56 9.84
C PHE A 155 10.14 11.50 8.32
N VAL A 156 11.00 12.14 7.51
CA VAL A 156 10.85 12.15 6.05
C VAL A 156 11.04 10.75 5.47
N ASP A 157 12.07 10.01 5.94
CA ASP A 157 12.32 8.65 5.48
C ASP A 157 11.19 7.71 5.89
N TYR A 158 10.71 7.81 7.14
CA TYR A 158 9.57 7.03 7.61
C TYR A 158 8.29 7.34 6.83
N ALA A 159 7.98 8.62 6.64
CA ALA A 159 6.82 9.02 5.87
C ALA A 159 6.90 8.54 4.42
N LEU A 160 8.08 8.64 3.78
CA LEU A 160 8.31 8.12 2.43
C LEU A 160 8.08 6.61 2.37
N PHE A 161 8.61 5.84 3.32
CA PHE A 161 8.39 4.40 3.41
C PHE A 161 6.90 4.03 3.41
N VAL A 162 6.10 4.72 4.22
CA VAL A 162 4.67 4.43 4.34
C VAL A 162 3.86 4.92 3.14
N THR A 163 4.24 6.08 2.57
CA THR A 163 3.43 6.74 1.54
C THR A 163 3.85 6.43 0.11
N PHE A 164 4.98 5.80 -0.13
CA PHE A 164 5.51 5.57 -1.48
C PHE A 164 4.45 4.96 -2.40
N PHE A 165 3.93 5.77 -3.33
CA PHE A 165 2.70 5.48 -4.07
C PHE A 165 2.69 4.16 -4.86
N PRO A 166 3.83 3.62 -5.38
CA PRO A 166 3.79 2.34 -6.08
C PRO A 166 3.32 1.18 -5.21
N GLN A 167 3.67 1.16 -3.93
CA GLN A 167 3.29 0.09 -3.00
C GLN A 167 2.07 0.39 -2.14
N LEU A 168 1.65 1.68 -2.06
CA LEU A 168 0.73 2.21 -1.05
C LEU A 168 -0.64 1.51 -1.00
N ILE A 169 -1.22 1.17 -2.15
CA ILE A 169 -2.62 0.70 -2.22
C ILE A 169 -2.71 -0.83 -2.13
N ALA A 170 -2.01 -1.53 -3.01
CA ALA A 170 -2.04 -2.99 -3.13
C ALA A 170 -0.75 -3.54 -3.77
N GLY A 171 0.36 -2.80 -3.68
CA GLY A 171 1.66 -3.25 -4.15
C GLY A 171 2.21 -4.41 -3.29
N PRO A 172 3.36 -4.98 -3.70
CA PRO A 172 4.07 -5.93 -2.86
C PRO A 172 4.35 -5.33 -1.49
N ILE A 173 4.21 -6.13 -0.43
CA ILE A 173 4.57 -5.71 0.92
C ILE A 173 6.10 -5.69 1.01
N VAL A 174 6.65 -4.49 1.22
CA VAL A 174 8.09 -4.26 1.31
C VAL A 174 8.44 -3.84 2.73
N LEU A 175 9.55 -4.35 3.24
CA LEU A 175 10.05 -3.99 4.55
C LEU A 175 10.89 -2.70 4.46
N HIS A 176 10.95 -1.95 5.57
CA HIS A 176 11.70 -0.70 5.63
C HIS A 176 13.21 -0.88 5.34
N ASN A 177 13.78 -2.02 5.78
CA ASN A 177 15.19 -2.36 5.57
C ASN A 177 15.51 -2.73 4.10
N GLU A 178 14.50 -3.02 3.29
CA GLU A 178 14.66 -3.32 1.86
C GLU A 178 14.58 -2.05 1.02
N ILE A 179 13.70 -1.11 1.36
CA ILE A 179 13.40 0.04 0.50
C ILE A 179 14.18 1.31 0.89
N LEU A 180 14.27 1.63 2.19
CA LEU A 180 14.89 2.88 2.64
C LEU A 180 16.38 3.01 2.28
N PRO A 181 17.21 1.95 2.38
CA PRO A 181 18.61 2.03 1.94
C PRO A 181 18.76 2.36 0.44
N GLN A 182 17.78 1.97 -0.38
CA GLN A 182 17.80 2.26 -1.81
C GLN A 182 17.59 3.75 -2.11
N PHE A 183 16.80 4.46 -1.31
CA PHE A 183 16.61 5.90 -1.39
C PHE A 183 17.85 6.68 -0.90
N GLU A 184 18.70 6.07 -0.07
CA GLU A 184 19.95 6.66 0.42
C GLU A 184 21.11 6.45 -0.55
N ASP A 185 21.06 5.43 -1.40
CA ASP A 185 22.14 5.12 -2.35
C ASP A 185 22.20 6.17 -3.47
N LYS A 186 23.31 6.92 -3.48
CA LYS A 186 23.58 7.96 -4.49
C LYS A 186 23.58 7.46 -5.93
N LYS A 187 23.77 6.16 -6.15
CA LYS A 187 23.69 5.56 -7.49
C LYS A 187 22.26 5.65 -8.05
N ASN A 188 21.27 5.55 -7.18
CA ASN A 188 19.85 5.59 -7.55
C ASN A 188 19.32 7.02 -7.80
N TRP A 189 20.09 8.04 -7.45
CA TRP A 189 19.69 9.44 -7.66
C TRP A 189 19.84 9.91 -9.12
N LYS A 190 20.52 9.14 -9.94
CA LYS A 190 20.73 9.45 -11.36
C LYS A 190 19.79 8.59 -12.21
N LEU A 191 19.22 9.20 -13.24
CA LEU A 191 18.41 8.46 -14.21
C LEU A 191 19.25 7.35 -14.86
N GLN A 192 18.80 6.11 -14.71
CA GLN A 192 19.41 4.92 -15.29
C GLN A 192 18.50 4.43 -16.43
N TRP A 193 18.99 4.51 -17.66
CA TRP A 193 18.20 4.19 -18.86
C TRP A 193 17.76 2.72 -18.89
N ASP A 194 18.59 1.81 -18.40
CA ASP A 194 18.28 0.39 -18.33
C ASP A 194 17.12 0.12 -17.37
N ASN A 195 17.13 0.75 -16.19
CA ASN A 195 16.03 0.65 -15.24
C ASN A 195 14.76 1.33 -15.77
N LEU A 196 14.89 2.45 -16.47
CA LEU A 196 13.74 3.12 -17.10
C LEU A 196 13.09 2.23 -18.15
N ALA A 197 13.89 1.63 -19.04
CA ALA A 197 13.39 0.72 -20.07
C ALA A 197 12.76 -0.54 -19.47
N HIS A 198 13.43 -1.15 -18.47
CA HIS A 198 12.92 -2.33 -17.78
C HIS A 198 11.64 -2.02 -17.01
N GLY A 199 11.60 -0.93 -16.28
CA GLY A 199 10.41 -0.47 -15.55
C GLY A 199 9.23 -0.19 -16.46
N ALA A 200 9.46 0.49 -17.59
CA ALA A 200 8.42 0.75 -18.60
C ALA A 200 7.89 -0.56 -19.21
N TYR A 201 8.76 -1.53 -19.47
CA TYR A 201 8.35 -2.84 -19.98
C TYR A 201 7.47 -3.59 -18.97
N ILE A 202 7.90 -3.70 -17.70
CA ILE A 202 7.12 -4.38 -16.65
C ILE A 202 5.79 -3.66 -16.42
N PHE A 203 5.80 -2.33 -16.39
CA PHE A 203 4.56 -1.54 -16.26
C PHE A 203 3.58 -1.81 -17.40
N ALA A 204 4.07 -1.83 -18.65
CA ALA A 204 3.24 -2.13 -19.83
C ALA A 204 2.70 -3.57 -19.78
N ALA A 205 3.51 -4.55 -19.38
CA ALA A 205 3.06 -5.94 -19.21
C ALA A 205 1.97 -6.05 -18.13
N GLY A 206 2.13 -5.37 -16.99
CA GLY A 206 1.12 -5.30 -15.93
C GLY A 206 -0.16 -4.62 -16.42
N LEU A 207 -0.04 -3.54 -17.21
CA LEU A 207 -1.18 -2.85 -17.81
C LEU A 207 -1.97 -3.76 -18.76
N VAL A 208 -1.29 -4.57 -19.57
CA VAL A 208 -1.94 -5.57 -20.44
C VAL A 208 -2.67 -6.62 -19.61
N LYS A 209 -2.06 -7.16 -18.55
CA LYS A 209 -2.73 -8.10 -17.64
C LYS A 209 -4.01 -7.51 -17.07
N LYS A 210 -3.96 -6.26 -16.60
CA LYS A 210 -5.12 -5.57 -16.01
C LYS A 210 -6.19 -5.24 -17.06
N VAL A 211 -5.84 -4.50 -18.10
CA VAL A 211 -6.82 -3.89 -19.01
C VAL A 211 -7.29 -4.89 -20.08
N VAL A 212 -6.39 -5.71 -20.63
CA VAL A 212 -6.76 -6.63 -21.70
C VAL A 212 -7.29 -7.94 -21.17
N ILE A 213 -6.68 -8.52 -20.14
CA ILE A 213 -7.07 -9.85 -19.65
C ILE A 213 -8.13 -9.71 -18.55
N ALA A 214 -7.82 -9.08 -17.43
CA ALA A 214 -8.72 -9.04 -16.27
C ALA A 214 -10.04 -8.31 -16.56
N ASP A 215 -9.98 -7.12 -17.19
CA ASP A 215 -11.20 -6.35 -17.51
C ASP A 215 -12.05 -7.03 -18.59
N THR A 216 -11.46 -7.84 -19.48
CA THR A 216 -12.23 -8.67 -20.42
C THR A 216 -12.93 -9.82 -19.70
N LEU A 217 -12.21 -10.53 -18.81
CA LEU A 217 -12.79 -11.61 -18.01
C LEU A 217 -13.88 -11.09 -17.06
N SER A 218 -13.76 -9.86 -16.55
CA SER A 218 -14.76 -9.25 -15.68
C SER A 218 -16.15 -9.16 -16.32
N ARG A 219 -16.22 -9.00 -17.64
CA ARG A 219 -17.50 -8.98 -18.38
C ARG A 219 -18.19 -10.35 -18.35
N ALA A 220 -17.42 -11.43 -18.55
CA ALA A 220 -17.97 -12.79 -18.44
C ALA A 220 -18.42 -13.10 -17.01
N VAL A 221 -17.65 -12.65 -16.02
CA VAL A 221 -18.00 -12.78 -14.60
C VAL A 221 -19.27 -12.00 -14.26
N ALA A 222 -19.37 -10.75 -14.68
CA ALA A 222 -20.56 -9.94 -14.45
C ALA A 222 -21.81 -10.55 -15.11
N TRP A 223 -21.66 -11.12 -16.31
CA TRP A 223 -22.75 -11.81 -16.96
C TRP A 223 -23.17 -13.04 -16.16
N GLY A 224 -22.27 -13.93 -15.77
CA GLY A 224 -22.59 -15.15 -15.03
C GLY A 224 -23.22 -14.88 -13.66
N TYR A 225 -22.62 -13.99 -12.87
CA TYR A 225 -23.18 -13.61 -11.55
C TYR A 225 -24.49 -12.82 -11.66
N GLY A 226 -24.71 -12.07 -12.74
CA GLY A 226 -25.97 -11.38 -13.00
C GLY A 226 -27.14 -12.32 -13.31
N HIS A 227 -26.84 -13.57 -13.71
CA HIS A 227 -27.85 -14.61 -14.00
C HIS A 227 -27.98 -15.64 -12.88
N LEU A 228 -27.43 -15.39 -11.68
CA LEU A 228 -27.66 -16.26 -10.52
C LEU A 228 -29.14 -16.31 -10.17
N GLY A 229 -29.70 -17.52 -10.12
CA GLY A 229 -31.13 -17.75 -9.89
C GLY A 229 -31.96 -17.92 -11.16
N GLN A 230 -31.35 -17.84 -12.35
CA GLN A 230 -31.88 -18.30 -13.63
C GLN A 230 -31.25 -19.65 -13.99
N ASP A 231 -31.78 -20.33 -15.00
CA ASP A 231 -31.30 -21.64 -15.45
C ASP A 231 -29.96 -21.53 -16.19
N LEU A 232 -28.86 -21.37 -15.42
CA LEU A 232 -27.50 -21.47 -15.96
C LEU A 232 -27.19 -22.93 -16.26
N THR A 233 -26.69 -23.20 -17.45
CA THR A 233 -26.13 -24.51 -17.78
C THR A 233 -24.85 -24.78 -16.98
N SER A 234 -24.54 -26.06 -16.74
CA SER A 234 -23.31 -26.45 -16.05
C SER A 234 -22.05 -25.89 -16.73
N ALA A 235 -22.04 -25.80 -18.06
CA ALA A 235 -20.94 -25.23 -18.82
C ALA A 235 -20.75 -23.71 -18.55
N GLU A 236 -21.83 -22.96 -18.53
CA GLU A 236 -21.81 -21.51 -18.22
C GLU A 236 -21.35 -21.24 -16.79
N ALA A 237 -21.79 -22.07 -15.83
CA ALA A 237 -21.33 -21.98 -14.44
C ALA A 237 -19.82 -22.24 -14.33
N ILE A 238 -19.29 -23.29 -14.97
CA ILE A 238 -17.85 -23.60 -14.98
C ILE A 238 -17.05 -22.47 -15.64
N ILE A 239 -17.49 -21.96 -16.79
CA ILE A 239 -16.81 -20.85 -17.49
C ILE A 239 -16.79 -19.60 -16.59
N THR A 240 -17.89 -19.29 -15.91
CA THR A 240 -17.98 -18.13 -14.99
C THR A 240 -17.00 -18.28 -13.82
N MET A 241 -16.91 -19.47 -13.21
CA MET A 241 -15.97 -19.74 -12.11
C MET A 241 -14.52 -19.61 -12.56
N LEU A 242 -14.17 -20.18 -13.71
CA LEU A 242 -12.83 -20.06 -14.28
C LEU A 242 -12.49 -18.62 -14.64
N ALA A 243 -13.42 -17.90 -15.28
CA ALA A 243 -13.26 -16.49 -15.60
C ALA A 243 -13.03 -15.65 -14.34
N TYR A 244 -13.76 -15.91 -13.25
CA TYR A 244 -13.57 -15.22 -11.97
C TYR A 244 -12.21 -15.52 -11.36
N THR A 245 -11.77 -16.78 -11.36
CA THR A 245 -10.46 -17.19 -10.86
C THR A 245 -9.32 -16.46 -11.58
N PHE A 246 -9.34 -16.46 -12.91
CA PHE A 246 -8.33 -15.78 -13.70
C PHE A 246 -8.46 -14.25 -13.62
N GLN A 247 -9.67 -13.72 -13.54
CA GLN A 247 -9.88 -12.28 -13.35
C GLN A 247 -9.17 -11.78 -12.10
N ILE A 248 -9.42 -12.41 -10.94
CA ILE A 248 -8.79 -12.00 -9.67
C ILE A 248 -7.26 -12.07 -9.79
N TYR A 249 -6.75 -13.16 -10.35
CA TYR A 249 -5.30 -13.33 -10.51
C TYR A 249 -4.69 -12.24 -11.39
N PHE A 250 -5.22 -12.03 -12.60
CA PHE A 250 -4.66 -11.05 -13.53
C PHE A 250 -4.89 -9.61 -13.10
N ASP A 251 -5.98 -9.32 -12.39
CA ASP A 251 -6.25 -8.01 -11.82
C ASP A 251 -5.18 -7.65 -10.78
N PHE A 252 -4.94 -8.54 -9.83
CA PHE A 252 -4.00 -8.28 -8.75
C PHE A 252 -2.53 -8.42 -9.21
N SER A 253 -2.18 -9.45 -9.97
CA SER A 253 -0.82 -9.59 -10.50
C SER A 253 -0.45 -8.46 -11.46
N GLY A 254 -1.39 -8.00 -12.29
CA GLY A 254 -1.17 -6.86 -13.18
C GLY A 254 -0.92 -5.57 -12.39
N TYR A 255 -1.64 -5.35 -11.29
CA TYR A 255 -1.39 -4.21 -10.41
C TYR A 255 0.01 -4.30 -9.75
N CYS A 256 0.40 -5.48 -9.25
CA CYS A 256 1.72 -5.68 -8.65
C CYS A 256 2.86 -5.50 -9.66
N ASP A 257 2.69 -5.96 -10.90
CA ASP A 257 3.67 -5.74 -11.96
C ASP A 257 3.80 -4.25 -12.29
N MET A 258 2.67 -3.53 -12.42
CA MET A 258 2.71 -2.07 -12.60
C MET A 258 3.44 -1.39 -11.44
N ALA A 259 3.19 -1.78 -10.19
CA ALA A 259 3.86 -1.25 -9.01
C ALA A 259 5.38 -1.52 -9.04
N THR A 260 5.78 -2.74 -9.39
CA THR A 260 7.20 -3.10 -9.54
C THR A 260 7.85 -2.31 -10.67
N GLY A 261 7.18 -2.19 -11.82
CA GLY A 261 7.63 -1.36 -12.94
C GLY A 261 7.83 0.10 -12.54
N LEU A 262 6.88 0.69 -11.80
CA LEU A 262 7.00 2.03 -11.24
C LEU A 262 8.20 2.17 -10.30
N GLY A 263 8.45 1.19 -9.43
CA GLY A 263 9.64 1.16 -8.60
C GLY A 263 10.93 1.29 -9.42
N TYR A 264 11.08 0.49 -10.49
CA TYR A 264 12.24 0.58 -11.39
C TYR A 264 12.41 1.95 -12.05
N LEU A 265 11.31 2.65 -12.37
CA LEU A 265 11.40 4.01 -12.93
C LEU A 265 12.05 5.00 -11.96
N PHE A 266 12.01 4.75 -10.66
CA PHE A 266 12.68 5.53 -9.61
C PHE A 266 14.01 4.89 -9.16
N ASN A 267 14.51 3.87 -9.84
CA ASN A 267 15.65 3.03 -9.44
C ASN A 267 15.47 2.34 -8.08
N ILE A 268 14.22 2.06 -7.70
CA ILE A 268 13.85 1.36 -6.48
C ILE A 268 13.34 -0.03 -6.83
N HIS A 269 14.01 -1.05 -6.34
CA HIS A 269 13.62 -2.44 -6.56
C HIS A 269 12.55 -2.84 -5.56
N ILE A 270 11.33 -3.04 -6.06
CA ILE A 270 10.22 -3.62 -5.31
C ILE A 270 10.19 -5.11 -5.64
N PRO A 271 10.12 -6.02 -4.65
CA PRO A 271 10.13 -7.46 -4.89
C PRO A 271 8.92 -7.90 -5.71
N MET A 272 9.11 -8.94 -6.52
CA MET A 272 7.99 -9.54 -7.27
C MET A 272 7.06 -10.28 -6.30
N ASN A 273 5.77 -10.00 -6.40
CA ASN A 273 4.75 -10.61 -5.55
C ASN A 273 4.19 -11.91 -6.14
N PHE A 274 4.18 -12.05 -7.46
CA PHE A 274 3.63 -13.20 -8.16
C PHE A 274 4.66 -13.80 -9.10
N ASN A 275 4.89 -15.13 -8.97
CA ASN A 275 5.76 -15.90 -9.86
C ASN A 275 4.99 -16.96 -10.65
N SER A 276 3.81 -17.34 -10.17
CA SER A 276 2.91 -18.32 -10.80
C SER A 276 1.50 -18.11 -10.28
N PRO A 277 0.43 -18.36 -11.06
CA PRO A 277 -0.93 -18.23 -10.56
C PRO A 277 -1.27 -19.28 -9.49
N TYR A 278 -0.89 -20.54 -9.71
CA TYR A 278 -1.17 -21.70 -8.85
C TYR A 278 -0.06 -22.74 -8.97
#